data_31ee3cc1538a2d01fdb70023f1e4790d
#
_entry.id   31ee3cc1538a2d01fdb70023f1e4790d
#
_cell.length_a   1.000
_cell.length_b   1.000
_cell.length_c   1.000
_cell.angle_alpha   90.00
_cell.angle_beta   90.00
_cell.angle_gamma   90.00
#
_symmetry.space_group_name_H-M   'P 1'
#
loop_
_entity.id
_entity.type
_entity.pdbx_description
1 polymer ?
#
loop_
_entity_poly.entity_id
_entity_poly.type
_entity_poly.pdbx_seq_one_letter_code
_entity_poly.pdbx_strand_id
1 'polypeptide(L)'
;MINCIAYDVEVLRNFFSVTFVSINSYLKVFKDCVNADNKAIPLVQKLSVEEIKARLKTVEKHSFHITDKDDSQLLSMIDYINKTRCYKDSNGNIIRTDLYGFNNFNYDNLMIAALLSFYMRTNSTKELINKLYETSKTIISSQDDKDKFRTDFYLNSLRKYKLPFTGVDVMCIFALNKANVVVDSKTGERKPVPKGLKQTSINLQWYELLEYELPDINEEEAELYNEIPNLKGMSISQLNKLVDKWDRFILDKYIEPMMYYNLNDVFIVAEIVRLYPEEIKSRYAISKAYDVDVLNSSRSKTADILFEKFYSKFSGLAPEQWKGKKTERTAMSFKKVIFPFIKFKTKELQDLLDKLYKTTIYRVNKDAFSENVKIGDITYTLATGGLHSQDTPMELYSTTPYGDYLNPSSTGGKPFTIYHFDVASFYPSIIGVHKVAPAHIDTNAFCNLISWMKQKRVDVKHSEEEYIDGIAKDILALVLKIVINSIYGKLGIFNAQIKFL
;
A
#
# COMPACT_ATOMS: atom_id res chain seq x y z
N MET A 1 -24.06 3.26 13.52
CA MET A 1 -24.07 3.23 12.02
C MET A 1 -22.84 3.97 11.54
N ILE A 2 -22.20 3.49 10.44
CA ILE A 2 -21.03 4.16 9.85
C ILE A 2 -21.46 4.76 8.51
N ASN A 3 -21.25 6.06 8.37
CA ASN A 3 -21.41 6.75 7.09
C ASN A 3 -20.05 6.73 6.38
N CYS A 4 -20.01 6.17 5.16
CA CYS A 4 -18.78 5.99 4.39
C CYS A 4 -18.77 6.98 3.22
N ILE A 5 -17.75 7.84 3.17
CA ILE A 5 -17.60 8.89 2.16
C ILE A 5 -16.19 8.80 1.56
N ALA A 6 -16.08 8.72 0.25
CA ALA A 6 -14.80 8.90 -0.45
C ALA A 6 -14.53 10.40 -0.63
N TYR A 7 -13.26 10.81 -0.55
CA TYR A 7 -12.90 12.23 -0.70
C TYR A 7 -11.47 12.38 -1.23
N ASP A 8 -11.22 13.55 -1.79
CA ASP A 8 -9.91 13.99 -2.26
C ASP A 8 -9.82 15.52 -2.24
N VAL A 9 -8.60 16.07 -2.14
CA VAL A 9 -8.31 17.50 -1.99
C VAL A 9 -7.33 17.96 -3.05
N GLU A 10 -7.67 19.04 -3.77
CA GLU A 10 -6.76 19.68 -4.72
C GLU A 10 -6.39 21.10 -4.27
N VAL A 11 -5.11 21.42 -4.38
CA VAL A 11 -4.58 22.71 -3.95
C VAL A 11 -3.65 23.29 -5.01
N LEU A 12 -4.04 24.43 -5.56
CA LEU A 12 -3.18 25.24 -6.39
C LEU A 12 -2.96 26.61 -5.72
N ARG A 13 -2.14 27.46 -6.30
CA ARG A 13 -1.73 28.75 -5.71
C ARG A 13 -2.90 29.64 -5.33
N ASN A 14 -3.96 29.65 -6.16
CA ASN A 14 -5.15 30.51 -5.98
C ASN A 14 -6.44 29.70 -5.79
N PHE A 15 -6.30 28.40 -5.48
CA PHE A 15 -7.42 27.48 -5.51
C PHE A 15 -7.29 26.40 -4.44
N PHE A 16 -8.40 26.11 -3.81
CA PHE A 16 -8.55 24.97 -2.94
C PHE A 16 -9.89 24.29 -3.23
N SER A 17 -9.88 23.00 -3.41
CA SER A 17 -11.11 22.21 -3.55
C SER A 17 -11.11 20.96 -2.72
N VAL A 18 -12.30 20.48 -2.41
CA VAL A 18 -12.54 19.17 -1.83
C VAL A 18 -13.80 18.57 -2.40
N THR A 19 -13.72 17.33 -2.81
CA THR A 19 -14.86 16.58 -3.33
C THR A 19 -15.16 15.38 -2.42
N PHE A 20 -16.44 15.15 -2.19
CA PHE A 20 -16.97 14.06 -1.39
C PHE A 20 -17.96 13.23 -2.20
N VAL A 21 -17.86 11.92 -2.15
CA VAL A 21 -18.77 10.97 -2.79
C VAL A 21 -19.29 9.98 -1.75
N SER A 22 -20.61 9.84 -1.65
CA SER A 22 -21.23 8.84 -0.79
C SER A 22 -20.92 7.43 -1.30
N ILE A 23 -20.13 6.67 -0.56
CA ILE A 23 -19.80 5.28 -0.90
C ILE A 23 -21.07 4.42 -0.88
N ASN A 24 -21.98 4.66 0.05
CA ASN A 24 -23.24 3.93 0.13
C ASN A 24 -24.11 4.15 -1.14
N SER A 25 -24.16 5.40 -1.63
CA SER A 25 -24.81 5.73 -2.91
C SER A 25 -24.13 5.03 -4.08
N TYR A 26 -22.79 5.09 -4.13
CA TYR A 26 -21.99 4.44 -5.16
C TYR A 26 -22.22 2.92 -5.21
N LEU A 27 -22.18 2.25 -4.07
CA LEU A 27 -22.41 0.81 -3.95
C LEU A 27 -23.84 0.42 -4.39
N LYS A 28 -24.84 1.27 -4.09
CA LYS A 28 -26.23 1.05 -4.52
C LYS A 28 -26.36 1.16 -6.05
N VAL A 29 -25.72 2.14 -6.66
CA VAL A 29 -25.76 2.38 -8.12
C VAL A 29 -25.10 1.25 -8.91
N PHE A 30 -24.00 0.67 -8.40
CA PHE A 30 -23.22 -0.37 -9.07
C PHE A 30 -23.36 -1.76 -8.43
N LYS A 31 -24.43 -2.00 -7.68
CA LYS A 31 -24.68 -3.28 -6.97
C LYS A 31 -24.77 -4.50 -7.90
N ASP A 32 -25.16 -4.28 -9.15
CA ASP A 32 -25.31 -5.32 -10.18
C ASP A 32 -23.98 -5.64 -10.90
N CYS A 33 -22.92 -4.87 -10.69
CA CYS A 33 -21.61 -5.10 -11.31
C CYS A 33 -20.81 -6.18 -10.56
N VAL A 34 -21.32 -7.42 -10.63
CA VAL A 34 -20.77 -8.61 -10.00
C VAL A 34 -20.67 -9.76 -10.99
N ASN A 35 -19.78 -10.72 -10.70
CA ASN A 35 -19.66 -11.99 -11.44
C ASN A 35 -20.71 -13.03 -10.99
N ALA A 36 -20.62 -14.25 -11.52
CA ALA A 36 -21.52 -15.36 -11.18
C ALA A 36 -21.48 -15.74 -9.69
N ASP A 37 -20.35 -15.53 -9.01
CA ASP A 37 -20.17 -15.78 -7.57
C ASP A 37 -20.58 -14.58 -6.70
N ASN A 38 -21.27 -13.62 -7.27
CA ASN A 38 -21.69 -12.38 -6.61
C ASN A 38 -20.54 -11.52 -6.06
N LYS A 39 -19.33 -11.66 -6.62
CA LYS A 39 -18.16 -10.82 -6.29
C LYS A 39 -18.11 -9.63 -7.22
N ALA A 40 -17.79 -8.46 -6.66
CA ALA A 40 -17.60 -7.23 -7.43
C ALA A 40 -16.51 -7.39 -8.50
N ILE A 41 -16.78 -6.93 -9.72
CA ILE A 41 -15.86 -6.92 -10.86
C ILE A 41 -15.67 -5.50 -11.37
N PRO A 42 -14.57 -5.19 -12.10
CA PRO A 42 -14.38 -3.89 -12.76
C PRO A 42 -15.59 -3.49 -13.59
N LEU A 43 -15.98 -2.22 -13.54
CA LEU A 43 -17.21 -1.75 -14.20
C LEU A 43 -17.20 -2.01 -15.71
N VAL A 44 -16.07 -1.81 -16.37
CA VAL A 44 -15.91 -2.01 -17.84
C VAL A 44 -16.07 -3.46 -18.28
N GLN A 45 -16.05 -4.42 -17.35
CA GLN A 45 -16.36 -5.82 -17.67
C GLN A 45 -17.86 -6.09 -17.82
N LYS A 46 -18.70 -5.14 -17.42
CA LYS A 46 -20.16 -5.32 -17.42
C LYS A 46 -20.94 -4.18 -18.09
N LEU A 47 -20.40 -2.99 -18.12
CA LEU A 47 -21.03 -1.77 -18.60
C LEU A 47 -20.20 -1.10 -19.69
N SER A 48 -20.85 -0.43 -20.63
CA SER A 48 -20.18 0.50 -21.54
C SER A 48 -19.72 1.77 -20.81
N VAL A 49 -18.81 2.52 -21.40
CA VAL A 49 -18.32 3.80 -20.84
C VAL A 49 -19.45 4.80 -20.65
N GLU A 50 -20.39 4.85 -21.62
CA GLU A 50 -21.55 5.72 -21.59
C GLU A 50 -22.49 5.38 -20.43
N GLU A 51 -22.74 4.09 -20.20
CA GLU A 51 -23.54 3.62 -19.07
C GLU A 51 -22.87 3.94 -17.74
N ILE A 52 -21.55 3.74 -17.62
CA ILE A 52 -20.78 4.11 -16.43
C ILE A 52 -20.95 5.61 -16.15
N LYS A 53 -20.69 6.46 -17.15
CA LYS A 53 -20.82 7.91 -17.03
C LYS A 53 -22.26 8.35 -16.66
N ALA A 54 -23.26 7.71 -17.24
CA ALA A 54 -24.67 7.99 -16.93
C ALA A 54 -25.01 7.61 -15.47
N ARG A 55 -24.56 6.45 -14.99
CA ARG A 55 -24.78 6.02 -13.60
C ARG A 55 -24.02 6.89 -12.60
N LEU A 56 -22.77 7.29 -12.88
CA LEU A 56 -21.97 8.18 -12.01
C LEU A 56 -22.65 9.54 -11.78
N LYS A 57 -23.41 10.04 -12.74
CA LYS A 57 -24.19 11.28 -12.56
C LYS A 57 -25.24 11.16 -11.44
N THR A 58 -25.76 9.96 -11.18
CA THR A 58 -26.79 9.70 -10.16
C THR A 58 -26.22 9.42 -8.76
N VAL A 59 -24.91 9.24 -8.65
CA VAL A 59 -24.25 9.05 -7.35
C VAL A 59 -24.30 10.34 -6.55
N GLU A 60 -24.67 10.26 -5.27
CA GLU A 60 -24.67 11.37 -4.34
C GLU A 60 -23.24 11.89 -4.11
N LYS A 61 -23.03 13.17 -4.36
CA LYS A 61 -21.73 13.82 -4.26
C LYS A 61 -21.85 15.30 -3.92
N HIS A 62 -20.82 15.83 -3.30
CA HIS A 62 -20.68 17.24 -2.96
C HIS A 62 -19.26 17.69 -3.31
N SER A 63 -19.15 18.68 -4.16
CA SER A 63 -17.87 19.26 -4.54
C SER A 63 -17.86 20.73 -4.18
N PHE A 64 -16.81 21.16 -3.51
CA PHE A 64 -16.63 22.54 -3.08
C PHE A 64 -15.28 23.05 -3.59
N HIS A 65 -15.28 24.30 -4.00
CA HIS A 65 -14.03 25.01 -4.29
C HIS A 65 -14.10 26.46 -3.82
N ILE A 66 -12.94 27.02 -3.57
CA ILE A 66 -12.75 28.43 -3.27
C ILE A 66 -11.54 28.95 -4.04
N THR A 67 -11.59 30.22 -4.41
CA THR A 67 -10.48 30.92 -5.04
C THR A 67 -10.14 32.17 -4.24
N ASP A 68 -9.06 32.87 -4.59
CA ASP A 68 -8.73 34.15 -3.97
C ASP A 68 -9.74 35.28 -4.33
N LYS A 69 -10.66 35.02 -5.28
CA LYS A 69 -11.71 35.95 -5.74
C LYS A 69 -13.12 35.50 -5.38
N ASP A 70 -13.34 34.19 -5.16
CA ASP A 70 -14.65 33.61 -4.85
C ASP A 70 -14.56 32.66 -3.67
N ASP A 71 -15.25 33.01 -2.60
CA ASP A 71 -15.37 32.25 -1.37
C ASP A 71 -16.82 31.84 -1.04
N SER A 72 -17.70 31.97 -2.00
CA SER A 72 -19.14 31.72 -1.82
C SER A 72 -19.45 30.34 -1.27
N GLN A 73 -18.57 29.34 -1.52
CA GLN A 73 -18.73 27.97 -1.03
C GLN A 73 -17.98 27.66 0.27
N LEU A 74 -17.18 28.58 0.81
CA LEU A 74 -16.34 28.35 1.99
C LEU A 74 -17.13 27.88 3.21
N LEU A 75 -18.20 28.60 3.56
CA LEU A 75 -19.02 28.26 4.72
C LEU A 75 -19.71 26.91 4.55
N SER A 76 -20.24 26.64 3.36
CA SER A 76 -20.88 25.35 3.04
C SER A 76 -19.88 24.19 3.10
N MET A 77 -18.64 24.38 2.63
CA MET A 77 -17.54 23.41 2.72
C MET A 77 -17.21 23.11 4.19
N ILE A 78 -16.98 24.13 5.01
CA ILE A 78 -16.67 23.99 6.45
C ILE A 78 -17.82 23.29 7.18
N ASP A 79 -19.06 23.68 6.90
CA ASP A 79 -20.24 23.07 7.51
C ASP A 79 -20.38 21.60 7.14
N TYR A 80 -20.16 21.24 5.85
CA TYR A 80 -20.17 19.86 5.40
C TYR A 80 -19.10 19.01 6.11
N ILE A 81 -17.86 19.51 6.21
CA ILE A 81 -16.79 18.83 6.93
C ILE A 81 -17.16 18.65 8.41
N ASN A 82 -17.70 19.67 9.06
CA ASN A 82 -18.10 19.57 10.47
C ASN A 82 -19.27 18.62 10.70
N LYS A 83 -20.19 18.43 9.74
CA LYS A 83 -21.27 17.44 9.81
C LYS A 83 -20.78 16.00 9.81
N THR A 84 -19.53 15.73 9.42
CA THR A 84 -18.92 14.40 9.52
C THR A 84 -18.57 14.01 10.95
N ARG A 85 -18.72 14.90 11.91
CA ARG A 85 -18.46 14.64 13.33
C ARG A 85 -19.33 13.51 13.86
N CYS A 86 -18.73 12.64 14.66
CA CYS A 86 -19.43 11.60 15.37
C CYS A 86 -20.50 12.20 16.29
N TYR A 87 -21.72 11.71 16.19
CA TYR A 87 -22.85 12.17 17.01
C TYR A 87 -23.77 10.99 17.40
N LYS A 88 -24.68 11.23 18.34
CA LYS A 88 -25.77 10.30 18.63
C LYS A 88 -27.05 10.75 17.91
N ASP A 89 -27.69 9.82 17.24
CA ASP A 89 -29.00 10.07 16.61
C ASP A 89 -30.12 10.16 17.67
N SER A 90 -31.35 10.43 17.24
CA SER A 90 -32.55 10.50 18.12
C SER A 90 -32.85 9.21 18.87
N ASN A 91 -32.33 8.07 18.41
CA ASN A 91 -32.49 6.76 19.03
C ASN A 91 -31.30 6.40 19.92
N GLY A 92 -30.34 7.32 20.12
CA GLY A 92 -29.15 7.10 20.95
C GLY A 92 -28.03 6.30 20.25
N ASN A 93 -28.17 5.96 18.97
CA ASN A 93 -27.15 5.25 18.20
C ASN A 93 -25.99 6.19 17.86
N ILE A 94 -24.77 5.69 17.98
CA ILE A 94 -23.59 6.43 17.55
C ILE A 94 -23.49 6.38 16.02
N ILE A 95 -23.55 7.54 15.41
CA ILE A 95 -23.29 7.75 13.98
C ILE A 95 -21.86 8.26 13.85
N ARG A 96 -21.04 7.52 13.14
CA ARG A 96 -19.65 7.87 12.82
C ARG A 96 -19.51 8.01 11.31
N THR A 97 -18.70 8.97 10.87
CA THR A 97 -18.32 9.09 9.46
C THR A 97 -16.87 8.67 9.28
N ASP A 98 -16.67 7.77 8.34
CA ASP A 98 -15.34 7.35 7.87
C ASP A 98 -15.11 7.96 6.49
N LEU A 99 -14.04 8.75 6.36
CA LEU A 99 -13.61 9.36 5.12
C LEU A 99 -12.49 8.53 4.49
N TYR A 100 -12.75 8.02 3.30
CA TYR A 100 -11.86 7.18 2.52
C TYR A 100 -11.11 8.03 1.51
N GLY A 101 -9.78 8.03 1.56
CA GLY A 101 -8.93 8.69 0.58
C GLY A 101 -7.73 7.81 0.21
N PHE A 102 -6.99 8.21 -0.79
CA PHE A 102 -5.78 7.50 -1.24
C PHE A 102 -4.54 8.23 -0.77
N ASN A 103 -3.74 7.62 0.11
CA ASN A 103 -2.58 8.26 0.76
C ASN A 103 -2.95 9.51 1.60
N ASN A 104 -4.17 9.58 2.05
CA ASN A 104 -4.79 10.76 2.65
C ASN A 104 -4.14 11.21 3.97
N PHE A 105 -3.47 10.31 4.71
CA PHE A 105 -2.75 10.67 5.93
C PHE A 105 -1.50 11.53 5.67
N ASN A 106 -0.95 11.45 4.47
CA ASN A 106 0.25 12.21 4.12
C ASN A 106 -0.08 13.51 3.37
N TYR A 107 -1.32 13.73 2.95
CA TYR A 107 -1.72 14.95 2.25
C TYR A 107 -3.12 15.44 2.65
N ASP A 108 -4.20 14.80 2.22
CA ASP A 108 -5.57 15.32 2.31
C ASP A 108 -6.00 15.62 3.74
N ASN A 109 -5.72 14.70 4.67
CA ASN A 109 -6.02 14.91 6.09
C ASN A 109 -5.28 16.13 6.66
N LEU A 110 -4.04 16.37 6.22
CA LEU A 110 -3.26 17.52 6.65
C LEU A 110 -3.84 18.81 6.06
N MET A 111 -4.29 18.76 4.82
CA MET A 111 -4.92 19.93 4.16
C MET A 111 -6.27 20.27 4.78
N ILE A 112 -7.11 19.28 5.11
CA ILE A 112 -8.35 19.52 5.88
C ILE A 112 -8.04 20.07 7.28
N ALA A 113 -7.03 19.52 7.97
CA ALA A 113 -6.61 20.06 9.27
C ALA A 113 -6.11 21.51 9.16
N ALA A 114 -5.35 21.85 8.12
CA ALA A 114 -4.90 23.20 7.84
C ALA A 114 -6.08 24.14 7.55
N LEU A 115 -7.02 23.74 6.69
CA LEU A 115 -8.22 24.49 6.40
C LEU A 115 -9.00 24.84 7.69
N LEU A 116 -9.34 23.84 8.49
CA LEU A 116 -10.09 24.04 9.74
C LEU A 116 -9.30 24.86 10.77
N SER A 117 -7.97 24.70 10.83
CA SER A 117 -7.11 25.47 11.74
C SER A 117 -6.97 26.92 11.32
N PHE A 118 -6.89 27.23 10.01
CA PHE A 118 -6.67 28.58 9.53
C PHE A 118 -7.95 29.37 9.34
N TYR A 119 -9.05 28.72 8.99
CA TYR A 119 -10.34 29.37 8.74
C TYR A 119 -10.72 30.38 9.84
N MET A 120 -10.52 30.03 11.11
CA MET A 120 -10.85 30.92 12.26
C MET A 120 -9.76 31.94 12.57
N ARG A 121 -8.62 31.96 11.86
CA ARG A 121 -7.45 32.76 12.18
C ARG A 121 -7.00 33.67 11.05
N THR A 122 -7.65 33.58 9.91
CA THR A 122 -7.37 34.44 8.74
C THR A 122 -8.42 35.52 8.61
N ASN A 123 -7.99 36.69 8.14
CA ASN A 123 -8.88 37.84 7.99
C ASN A 123 -9.49 37.94 6.57
N SER A 124 -9.01 37.11 5.64
CA SER A 124 -9.51 37.08 4.27
C SER A 124 -9.31 35.71 3.63
N THR A 125 -10.14 35.40 2.64
CA THR A 125 -10.03 34.17 1.85
C THR A 125 -8.70 34.08 1.09
N LYS A 126 -8.21 35.22 0.61
CA LYS A 126 -6.89 35.28 -0.02
C LYS A 126 -5.77 34.85 0.93
N GLU A 127 -5.80 35.30 2.18
CA GLU A 127 -4.83 34.91 3.20
C GLU A 127 -4.97 33.40 3.51
N LEU A 128 -6.20 32.89 3.62
CA LEU A 128 -6.49 31.47 3.85
C LEU A 128 -5.89 30.60 2.74
N ILE A 129 -6.18 30.92 1.47
CA ILE A 129 -5.68 30.16 0.31
C ILE A 129 -4.16 30.20 0.24
N ASN A 130 -3.53 31.35 0.47
CA ASN A 130 -2.09 31.45 0.48
C ASN A 130 -1.47 30.53 1.57
N LYS A 131 -2.04 30.50 2.78
CA LYS A 131 -1.58 29.60 3.83
C LYS A 131 -1.78 28.12 3.48
N LEU A 132 -2.89 27.78 2.84
CA LEU A 132 -3.15 26.42 2.37
C LEU A 132 -2.14 26.00 1.29
N TYR A 133 -1.87 26.88 0.33
CA TYR A 133 -0.88 26.62 -0.71
C TYR A 133 0.54 26.45 -0.16
N GLU A 134 1.01 27.32 0.74
CA GLU A 134 2.31 27.19 1.38
C GLU A 134 2.39 25.91 2.25
N THR A 135 1.29 25.51 2.87
CA THR A 135 1.19 24.22 3.57
C THR A 135 1.34 23.05 2.61
N SER A 136 0.63 23.08 1.48
CA SER A 136 0.76 22.07 0.42
C SER A 136 2.20 21.96 -0.09
N LYS A 137 2.85 23.07 -0.41
CA LYS A 137 4.28 23.09 -0.82
C LYS A 137 5.19 22.47 0.26
N THR A 138 4.94 22.81 1.51
CA THR A 138 5.72 22.25 2.64
C THR A 138 5.56 20.76 2.73
N ILE A 139 4.33 20.24 2.58
CA ILE A 139 4.05 18.82 2.58
C ILE A 139 4.76 18.13 1.41
N ILE A 140 4.60 18.62 0.19
CA ILE A 140 5.18 18.03 -1.02
C ILE A 140 6.71 18.04 -0.96
N SER A 141 7.33 19.17 -0.64
CA SER A 141 8.80 19.29 -0.57
C SER A 141 9.42 18.45 0.56
N SER A 142 8.67 18.14 1.62
CA SER A 142 9.15 17.31 2.72
C SER A 142 8.98 15.81 2.47
N GLN A 143 8.17 15.40 1.50
CA GLN A 143 7.97 13.97 1.18
C GLN A 143 9.21 13.31 0.59
N ASP A 144 10.08 14.08 -0.08
CA ASP A 144 11.35 13.61 -0.62
C ASP A 144 12.35 13.27 0.49
N ASP A 145 12.23 13.90 1.65
CA ASP A 145 13.02 13.61 2.86
C ASP A 145 12.11 13.07 3.99
N LYS A 146 12.06 11.74 4.09
CA LYS A 146 11.17 11.06 5.06
C LYS A 146 11.47 11.43 6.52
N ASP A 147 12.71 11.73 6.85
CA ASP A 147 13.09 12.09 8.22
C ASP A 147 12.66 13.53 8.50
N LYS A 148 12.86 14.46 7.56
CA LYS A 148 12.37 15.83 7.64
C LYS A 148 10.85 15.87 7.75
N PHE A 149 10.13 15.12 6.90
CA PHE A 149 8.66 15.03 6.94
C PHE A 149 8.13 14.55 8.29
N ARG A 150 8.81 13.61 8.94
CA ARG A 150 8.42 13.07 10.25
C ARG A 150 8.77 13.97 11.42
N THR A 151 9.82 14.76 11.31
CA THR A 151 10.35 15.61 12.40
C THR A 151 9.89 17.06 12.31
N ASP A 152 9.31 17.49 11.18
CA ASP A 152 8.80 18.83 11.01
C ASP A 152 7.73 19.17 12.06
N PHE A 153 8.01 20.20 12.86
CA PHE A 153 7.16 20.60 13.99
C PHE A 153 5.77 21.06 13.53
N TYR A 154 5.71 21.80 12.44
CA TYR A 154 4.46 22.32 11.88
C TYR A 154 3.57 21.20 11.35
N LEU A 155 4.10 20.31 10.53
CA LEU A 155 3.38 19.15 10.01
C LEU A 155 2.93 18.21 11.16
N ASN A 156 3.76 18.06 12.19
CA ASN A 156 3.37 17.29 13.37
C ASN A 156 2.24 17.93 14.16
N SER A 157 2.12 19.25 14.18
CA SER A 157 0.97 19.95 14.78
C SER A 157 -0.32 19.67 14.01
N LEU A 158 -0.26 19.68 12.69
CA LEU A 158 -1.42 19.34 11.82
C LEU A 158 -1.83 17.87 11.97
N ARG A 159 -0.88 16.92 12.07
CA ARG A 159 -1.18 15.50 12.34
C ARG A 159 -1.88 15.27 13.66
N LYS A 160 -1.63 16.11 14.66
CA LYS A 160 -2.27 16.05 15.96
C LYS A 160 -3.62 16.76 16.00
N TYR A 161 -3.97 17.49 14.94
CA TYR A 161 -5.27 18.13 14.85
C TYR A 161 -6.38 17.08 14.85
N LYS A 162 -7.38 17.26 15.74
CA LYS A 162 -8.50 16.32 15.87
C LYS A 162 -9.52 16.57 14.77
N LEU A 163 -9.42 15.83 13.69
CA LEU A 163 -10.41 15.86 12.61
C LEU A 163 -11.79 15.39 13.08
N PRO A 164 -12.88 15.90 12.50
CA PRO A 164 -14.25 15.52 12.87
C PRO A 164 -14.63 14.10 12.45
N PHE A 165 -13.84 13.45 11.58
CA PHE A 165 -14.09 12.15 11.00
C PHE A 165 -12.97 11.14 11.31
N THR A 166 -13.21 9.89 10.98
CA THR A 166 -12.15 8.86 10.95
C THR A 166 -11.60 8.73 9.53
N GLY A 167 -10.31 9.02 9.35
CA GLY A 167 -9.65 8.81 8.06
C GLY A 167 -9.37 7.33 7.79
N VAL A 168 -9.63 6.88 6.57
CA VAL A 168 -9.33 5.52 6.09
C VAL A 168 -8.50 5.64 4.82
N ASP A 169 -7.29 5.07 4.84
CA ASP A 169 -6.38 5.11 3.69
C ASP A 169 -6.51 3.83 2.86
N VAL A 170 -7.13 3.95 1.68
CA VAL A 170 -7.30 2.81 0.78
C VAL A 170 -5.99 2.37 0.10
N MET A 171 -4.95 3.20 0.07
CA MET A 171 -3.63 2.77 -0.39
C MET A 171 -3.06 1.63 0.45
N CYS A 172 -3.50 1.49 1.70
CA CYS A 172 -3.10 0.43 2.61
C CYS A 172 -3.74 -0.93 2.31
N ILE A 173 -4.69 -1.02 1.38
CA ILE A 173 -5.36 -2.28 1.00
C ILE A 173 -4.33 -3.25 0.43
N PHE A 174 -4.28 -4.47 0.97
CA PHE A 174 -3.26 -5.47 0.63
C PHE A 174 -3.31 -5.93 -0.82
N ALA A 175 -4.50 -6.01 -1.41
CA ALA A 175 -4.69 -6.39 -2.80
C ALA A 175 -4.06 -5.39 -3.78
N LEU A 176 -4.06 -4.09 -3.44
CA LEU A 176 -3.42 -3.03 -4.22
C LEU A 176 -1.89 -3.05 -4.12
N ASN A 177 -1.35 -3.74 -3.12
CA ASN A 177 0.07 -3.81 -2.83
C ASN A 177 0.83 -4.90 -3.63
N LYS A 178 0.25 -5.43 -4.70
CA LYS A 178 1.02 -6.25 -5.64
C LYS A 178 2.07 -5.35 -6.27
N ALA A 179 3.35 -5.63 -5.99
CA ALA A 179 4.45 -4.88 -6.55
C ALA A 179 4.45 -5.04 -8.07
N ASN A 180 4.02 -4.03 -8.78
CA ASN A 180 4.31 -3.94 -10.20
C ASN A 180 5.80 -3.62 -10.32
N VAL A 181 6.50 -4.43 -11.06
CA VAL A 181 7.92 -4.26 -11.34
C VAL A 181 8.04 -3.93 -12.81
N VAL A 182 8.56 -2.76 -13.13
CA VAL A 182 8.97 -2.44 -14.51
C VAL A 182 10.40 -2.92 -14.67
N VAL A 183 10.63 -3.66 -15.74
CA VAL A 183 11.98 -4.01 -16.16
C VAL A 183 12.47 -2.89 -17.06
N ASP A 184 13.52 -2.21 -16.65
CA ASP A 184 14.18 -1.21 -17.48
C ASP A 184 14.69 -1.91 -18.75
N SER A 185 14.17 -1.50 -19.92
CA SER A 185 14.46 -2.15 -21.20
C SER A 185 15.94 -2.02 -21.63
N LYS A 186 16.68 -1.06 -21.05
CA LYS A 186 18.10 -0.82 -21.36
C LYS A 186 19.05 -1.54 -20.42
N THR A 187 18.68 -1.63 -19.14
CA THR A 187 19.57 -2.17 -18.09
C THR A 187 19.13 -3.55 -17.60
N GLY A 188 17.92 -4.00 -17.92
CA GLY A 188 17.32 -5.22 -17.35
C GLY A 188 17.00 -5.12 -15.86
N GLU A 189 17.20 -3.95 -15.25
CA GLU A 189 16.99 -3.74 -13.82
C GLU A 189 15.50 -3.69 -13.50
N ARG A 190 15.10 -4.41 -12.45
CA ARG A 190 13.72 -4.41 -11.96
C ARG A 190 13.53 -3.25 -10.99
N LYS A 191 12.76 -2.25 -11.40
CA LYS A 191 12.40 -1.11 -10.55
C LYS A 191 10.95 -1.22 -10.09
N PRO A 192 10.66 -1.02 -8.78
CA PRO A 192 9.28 -0.96 -8.33
C PRO A 192 8.61 0.27 -8.93
N VAL A 193 7.41 0.09 -9.48
CA VAL A 193 6.59 1.21 -9.97
C VAL A 193 6.03 1.98 -8.78
N PRO A 194 6.03 3.32 -8.80
CA PRO A 194 5.36 4.13 -7.79
C PRO A 194 3.88 3.72 -7.68
N LYS A 195 3.40 3.55 -6.45
CA LYS A 195 2.01 3.17 -6.18
C LYS A 195 1.13 4.42 -6.09
N GLY A 196 0.97 5.13 -7.18
CA GLY A 196 0.04 6.24 -7.28
C GLY A 196 -1.39 5.77 -7.54
N LEU A 197 -2.36 6.66 -7.31
CA LEU A 197 -3.77 6.42 -7.61
C LEU A 197 -3.97 6.06 -9.08
N LYS A 198 -3.28 6.74 -9.98
CA LYS A 198 -3.28 6.50 -11.42
C LYS A 198 -2.85 5.09 -11.81
N GLN A 199 -1.72 4.59 -11.28
CA GLN A 199 -1.33 3.21 -11.53
C GLN A 199 -2.33 2.22 -10.95
N THR A 200 -2.93 2.57 -9.83
CA THR A 200 -4.00 1.77 -9.21
C THR A 200 -5.23 1.73 -10.12
N SER A 201 -5.65 2.85 -10.69
CA SER A 201 -6.82 2.92 -11.59
C SER A 201 -6.64 2.07 -12.85
N ILE A 202 -5.42 2.05 -13.43
CA ILE A 202 -5.10 1.14 -14.53
C ILE A 202 -5.30 -0.33 -14.12
N ASN A 203 -4.78 -0.70 -12.95
CA ASN A 203 -4.91 -2.07 -12.44
C ASN A 203 -6.34 -2.47 -12.13
N LEU A 204 -7.20 -1.50 -11.78
CA LEU A 204 -8.64 -1.69 -11.55
C LEU A 204 -9.45 -1.68 -12.84
N GLN A 205 -8.82 -1.46 -13.99
CA GLN A 205 -9.49 -1.26 -15.28
C GLN A 205 -10.52 -0.12 -15.21
N TRP A 206 -10.15 0.99 -14.57
CA TRP A 206 -11.00 2.16 -14.54
C TRP A 206 -11.24 2.70 -15.94
N TYR A 207 -12.44 3.17 -16.23
CA TYR A 207 -12.90 3.49 -17.58
C TYR A 207 -12.24 4.74 -18.20
N GLU A 208 -11.67 5.63 -17.37
CA GLU A 208 -11.13 6.91 -17.80
C GLU A 208 -9.90 7.29 -16.98
N LEU A 209 -8.77 7.47 -17.68
CA LEU A 209 -7.55 7.97 -17.09
C LEU A 209 -7.45 9.46 -17.40
N LEU A 210 -7.52 10.27 -16.37
CA LEU A 210 -7.31 11.70 -16.48
C LEU A 210 -5.90 12.05 -16.02
N GLU A 211 -5.22 12.87 -16.82
CA GLU A 211 -4.06 13.64 -16.41
C GLU A 211 -4.47 15.10 -16.44
N TYR A 212 -4.13 15.82 -15.39
CA TYR A 212 -4.24 17.27 -15.47
C TYR A 212 -3.07 17.74 -16.35
N GLU A 213 -3.32 17.82 -17.63
CA GLU A 213 -2.44 18.46 -18.58
C GLU A 213 -2.90 19.91 -18.76
N LEU A 214 -1.94 20.82 -18.85
CA LEU A 214 -2.26 22.17 -19.32
C LEU A 214 -2.88 22.00 -20.70
N PRO A 215 -4.10 22.53 -20.92
CA PRO A 215 -4.76 22.40 -22.22
C PRO A 215 -3.99 23.13 -23.32
N ASP A 216 -4.34 22.84 -24.56
CA ASP A 216 -3.77 23.52 -25.73
C ASP A 216 -3.78 25.04 -25.54
N ILE A 217 -2.61 25.63 -25.60
CA ILE A 217 -2.38 27.05 -25.31
C ILE A 217 -2.92 27.87 -26.51
N ASN A 218 -3.89 28.75 -26.26
CA ASN A 218 -4.33 29.72 -27.28
C ASN A 218 -3.34 30.90 -27.41
N GLU A 219 -3.58 31.85 -28.34
CA GLU A 219 -2.65 32.94 -28.59
C GLU A 219 -2.40 33.83 -27.36
N GLU A 220 -3.44 34.14 -26.55
CA GLU A 220 -3.33 34.93 -25.32
C GLU A 220 -2.54 34.17 -24.24
N GLU A 221 -2.75 32.86 -24.15
CA GLU A 221 -2.02 31.97 -23.25
C GLU A 221 -0.56 31.86 -23.67
N ALA A 222 -0.31 31.79 -24.99
CA ALA A 222 1.05 31.70 -25.54
C ALA A 222 1.83 33.00 -25.27
N GLU A 223 1.19 34.17 -25.37
CA GLU A 223 1.81 35.43 -25.00
C GLU A 223 2.21 35.45 -23.53
N LEU A 224 1.28 35.08 -22.65
CA LEU A 224 1.54 34.99 -21.21
C LEU A 224 2.61 33.93 -20.87
N TYR A 225 2.62 32.82 -21.58
CA TYR A 225 3.63 31.77 -21.44
C TYR A 225 5.01 32.20 -21.94
N ASN A 226 5.06 32.98 -23.02
CA ASN A 226 6.30 33.51 -23.59
C ASN A 226 6.96 34.58 -22.69
N GLU A 227 6.24 35.18 -21.76
CA GLU A 227 6.80 36.04 -20.72
C GLU A 227 7.60 35.25 -19.68
N ILE A 228 7.31 33.94 -19.49
CA ILE A 228 7.95 33.09 -18.50
C ILE A 228 9.43 32.77 -18.81
N PRO A 229 9.86 32.53 -20.08
CA PRO A 229 11.27 32.22 -20.38
C PRO A 229 12.23 33.38 -20.21
N ASN A 230 11.77 34.64 -20.19
CA ASN A 230 12.60 35.83 -19.97
C ASN A 230 12.97 36.06 -18.49
N LEU A 231 13.15 34.94 -17.75
CA LEU A 231 13.44 34.95 -16.31
C LEU A 231 14.84 35.47 -15.97
N LYS A 232 15.75 35.54 -16.95
CA LYS A 232 17.09 36.11 -16.74
C LYS A 232 17.00 37.60 -16.47
N GLY A 233 17.22 37.98 -15.22
CA GLY A 233 17.23 39.39 -14.77
C GLY A 233 15.97 39.83 -14.02
N MET A 234 14.96 38.99 -13.89
CA MET A 234 13.79 39.30 -13.06
C MET A 234 14.11 39.14 -11.58
N SER A 235 13.64 40.08 -10.76
CA SER A 235 13.64 39.92 -9.32
C SER A 235 12.64 38.82 -8.88
N ILE A 236 12.86 38.22 -7.69
CA ILE A 236 11.94 37.24 -7.13
C ILE A 236 10.50 37.78 -7.04
N SER A 237 10.33 39.09 -6.76
CA SER A 237 9.02 39.72 -6.71
C SER A 237 8.34 39.82 -8.09
N GLN A 238 9.10 40.02 -9.16
CA GLN A 238 8.58 40.03 -10.53
C GLN A 238 8.23 38.62 -10.99
N LEU A 239 9.06 37.66 -10.69
CA LEU A 239 8.80 36.25 -10.92
C LEU A 239 7.51 35.78 -10.24
N ASN A 240 7.35 36.10 -8.97
CA ASN A 240 6.13 35.73 -8.24
C ASN A 240 4.87 36.39 -8.83
N LYS A 241 4.96 37.63 -9.29
CA LYS A 241 3.82 38.31 -9.94
C LYS A 241 3.47 37.66 -11.28
N LEU A 242 4.47 37.24 -12.06
CA LEU A 242 4.24 36.58 -13.34
C LEU A 242 3.59 35.19 -13.14
N VAL A 243 4.10 34.41 -12.19
CA VAL A 243 3.50 33.12 -11.83
C VAL A 243 2.09 33.29 -11.26
N ASP A 244 1.85 34.32 -10.44
CA ASP A 244 0.49 34.67 -9.96
C ASP A 244 -0.47 35.01 -11.10
N LYS A 245 -0.01 35.76 -12.10
CA LYS A 245 -0.82 36.15 -13.28
C LYS A 245 -1.16 34.91 -14.09
N TRP A 246 -0.18 34.01 -14.32
CA TRP A 246 -0.35 32.76 -15.03
C TRP A 246 -1.32 31.81 -14.33
N ASP A 247 -1.10 31.53 -13.04
CA ASP A 247 -1.96 30.66 -12.24
C ASP A 247 -3.42 31.13 -12.21
N ARG A 248 -3.64 32.47 -12.10
CA ARG A 248 -5.00 33.03 -12.12
C ARG A 248 -5.68 32.87 -13.47
N PHE A 249 -4.94 33.10 -14.54
CA PHE A 249 -5.47 32.98 -15.89
C PHE A 249 -5.89 31.56 -16.19
N ILE A 250 -5.06 30.58 -15.84
CA ILE A 250 -5.37 29.18 -16.00
C ILE A 250 -6.59 28.78 -15.15
N LEU A 251 -6.64 29.23 -13.89
CA LEU A 251 -7.71 28.87 -12.98
C LEU A 251 -9.07 29.38 -13.43
N ASP A 252 -9.17 30.63 -13.81
CA ASP A 252 -10.43 31.22 -14.27
C ASP A 252 -11.04 30.46 -15.46
N LYS A 253 -10.20 29.84 -16.30
CA LYS A 253 -10.64 29.05 -17.47
C LYS A 253 -10.86 27.56 -17.18
N TYR A 254 -10.15 26.98 -16.22
CA TYR A 254 -10.05 25.53 -16.05
C TYR A 254 -10.57 24.99 -14.72
N ILE A 255 -11.37 25.76 -13.96
CA ILE A 255 -12.00 25.30 -12.72
C ILE A 255 -12.83 24.02 -12.97
N GLU A 256 -13.68 24.02 -14.01
CA GLU A 256 -14.53 22.84 -14.30
C GLU A 256 -13.72 21.59 -14.65
N PRO A 257 -12.70 21.63 -15.54
CA PRO A 257 -11.82 20.48 -15.77
C PRO A 257 -11.11 20.00 -14.50
N MET A 258 -10.64 20.91 -13.64
CA MET A 258 -10.01 20.55 -12.37
C MET A 258 -10.99 19.89 -11.42
N MET A 259 -12.20 20.39 -11.30
CA MET A 259 -13.24 19.78 -10.47
C MET A 259 -13.66 18.41 -11.00
N TYR A 260 -13.67 18.23 -12.33
CA TYR A 260 -13.93 16.94 -12.95
C TYR A 260 -12.79 15.93 -12.68
N TYR A 261 -11.54 16.39 -12.78
CA TYR A 261 -10.36 15.59 -12.42
C TYR A 261 -10.43 15.11 -10.96
N ASN A 262 -10.63 16.02 -10.02
CA ASN A 262 -10.79 15.72 -8.60
C ASN A 262 -11.93 14.71 -8.33
N LEU A 263 -13.10 14.94 -8.97
CA LEU A 263 -14.24 14.04 -8.85
C LEU A 263 -13.95 12.63 -9.39
N ASN A 264 -13.19 12.52 -10.50
CA ASN A 264 -12.78 11.24 -11.06
C ASN A 264 -11.89 10.47 -10.06
N ASP A 265 -10.95 11.13 -9.42
CA ASP A 265 -10.07 10.51 -8.42
C ASP A 265 -10.87 10.02 -7.20
N VAL A 266 -11.87 10.77 -6.76
CA VAL A 266 -12.77 10.33 -5.67
C VAL A 266 -13.62 9.12 -6.09
N PHE A 267 -14.08 9.03 -7.34
CA PHE A 267 -14.77 7.85 -7.83
C PHE A 267 -13.86 6.61 -7.88
N ILE A 268 -12.57 6.77 -8.22
CA ILE A 268 -11.59 5.67 -8.16
C ILE A 268 -11.45 5.16 -6.72
N VAL A 269 -11.41 6.06 -5.73
CA VAL A 269 -11.39 5.67 -4.31
C VAL A 269 -12.66 4.88 -3.93
N ALA A 270 -13.84 5.32 -4.37
CA ALA A 270 -15.09 4.61 -4.13
C ALA A 270 -15.11 3.22 -4.80
N GLU A 271 -14.54 3.11 -6.00
CA GLU A 271 -14.40 1.83 -6.72
C GLU A 271 -13.46 0.86 -5.99
N ILE A 272 -12.36 1.34 -5.42
CA ILE A 272 -11.48 0.53 -4.57
C ILE A 272 -12.28 -0.09 -3.42
N VAL A 273 -13.09 0.71 -2.74
CA VAL A 273 -13.93 0.23 -1.63
C VAL A 273 -14.95 -0.81 -2.11
N ARG A 274 -15.54 -0.61 -3.30
CA ARG A 274 -16.49 -1.56 -3.90
C ARG A 274 -15.84 -2.90 -4.25
N LEU A 275 -14.62 -2.88 -4.77
CA LEU A 275 -13.90 -4.09 -5.20
C LEU A 275 -13.29 -4.87 -4.03
N TYR A 276 -12.97 -4.21 -2.91
CA TYR A 276 -12.29 -4.83 -1.77
C TYR A 276 -13.01 -4.65 -0.41
N PRO A 277 -14.35 -4.84 -0.33
CA PRO A 277 -15.10 -4.57 0.88
C PRO A 277 -14.70 -5.49 2.04
N GLU A 278 -14.38 -6.74 1.74
CA GLU A 278 -14.04 -7.73 2.77
C GLU A 278 -12.69 -7.43 3.46
N GLU A 279 -11.74 -6.88 2.72
CA GLU A 279 -10.48 -6.47 3.34
C GLU A 279 -10.68 -5.31 4.32
N ILE A 280 -11.50 -4.33 3.96
CA ILE A 280 -11.82 -3.19 4.83
C ILE A 280 -12.55 -3.67 6.09
N LYS A 281 -13.61 -4.46 5.95
CA LYS A 281 -14.36 -5.05 7.07
C LYS A 281 -13.44 -5.85 7.99
N SER A 282 -12.57 -6.68 7.41
CA SER A 282 -11.63 -7.50 8.17
C SER A 282 -10.62 -6.69 8.96
N ARG A 283 -10.18 -5.52 8.47
CA ARG A 283 -9.29 -4.61 9.22
C ARG A 283 -9.96 -4.08 10.49
N TYR A 284 -11.24 -3.72 10.41
CA TYR A 284 -12.02 -3.36 11.60
C TYR A 284 -12.16 -4.54 12.56
N ALA A 285 -12.45 -5.73 12.03
CA ALA A 285 -12.60 -6.94 12.85
C ALA A 285 -11.26 -7.34 13.52
N ILE A 286 -10.14 -7.27 12.80
CA ILE A 286 -8.79 -7.51 13.35
C ILE A 286 -8.47 -6.50 14.45
N SER A 287 -8.73 -5.22 14.22
CA SER A 287 -8.50 -4.17 15.20
C SER A 287 -9.28 -4.43 16.48
N LYS A 288 -10.55 -4.83 16.36
CA LYS A 288 -11.40 -5.17 17.50
C LYS A 288 -10.99 -6.46 18.18
N ALA A 289 -10.76 -7.55 17.41
CA ALA A 289 -10.47 -8.88 17.95
C ALA A 289 -9.14 -8.95 18.72
N TYR A 290 -8.14 -8.21 18.24
CA TYR A 290 -6.81 -8.22 18.85
C TYR A 290 -6.48 -6.95 19.64
N ASP A 291 -7.42 -6.02 19.78
CA ASP A 291 -7.24 -4.74 20.47
C ASP A 291 -5.98 -4.01 19.96
N VAL A 292 -5.96 -3.73 18.66
CA VAL A 292 -4.88 -3.05 17.92
C VAL A 292 -5.47 -2.13 16.85
N ASP A 293 -4.73 -1.12 16.43
CA ASP A 293 -5.12 -0.30 15.28
C ASP A 293 -4.32 -0.71 14.03
N VAL A 294 -5.00 -1.41 13.10
CA VAL A 294 -4.44 -1.82 11.80
C VAL A 294 -5.22 -1.24 10.61
N LEU A 295 -6.20 -0.38 10.87
CA LEU A 295 -7.09 0.16 9.83
C LEU A 295 -6.30 0.81 8.70
N ASN A 296 -5.32 1.64 9.05
CA ASN A 296 -4.49 2.40 8.12
C ASN A 296 -3.05 1.89 8.05
N SER A 297 -2.86 0.60 8.28
CA SER A 297 -1.53 0.01 8.31
C SER A 297 -1.19 -0.70 7.01
N SER A 298 -0.01 -0.43 6.45
CA SER A 298 0.52 -1.24 5.35
C SER A 298 0.68 -2.70 5.78
N ARG A 299 0.83 -3.60 4.82
CA ARG A 299 1.05 -5.04 5.06
C ARG A 299 2.16 -5.30 6.08
N SER A 300 3.30 -4.63 5.90
CA SER A 300 4.45 -4.78 6.80
C SER A 300 4.14 -4.22 8.20
N LYS A 301 3.49 -3.06 8.27
CA LYS A 301 3.14 -2.43 9.56
C LYS A 301 2.11 -3.24 10.32
N THR A 302 1.10 -3.79 9.65
CA THR A 302 0.12 -4.72 10.26
C THR A 302 0.83 -5.93 10.88
N ALA A 303 1.81 -6.51 10.17
CA ALA A 303 2.59 -7.62 10.70
C ALA A 303 3.38 -7.24 11.96
N ASP A 304 3.97 -6.05 11.99
CA ASP A 304 4.69 -5.56 13.17
C ASP A 304 3.78 -5.38 14.37
N ILE A 305 2.63 -4.73 14.18
CA ILE A 305 1.66 -4.47 15.24
C ILE A 305 1.14 -5.80 15.83
N LEU A 306 0.77 -6.74 14.97
CA LEU A 306 0.27 -8.05 15.42
C LEU A 306 1.38 -8.88 16.07
N PHE A 307 2.58 -8.87 15.52
CA PHE A 307 3.71 -9.55 16.16
C PHE A 307 4.01 -8.98 17.53
N GLU A 308 4.06 -7.67 17.66
CA GLU A 308 4.28 -6.99 18.94
C GLU A 308 3.23 -7.40 19.99
N LYS A 309 1.95 -7.37 19.62
CA LYS A 309 0.85 -7.80 20.48
C LYS A 309 0.96 -9.27 20.89
N PHE A 310 1.21 -10.16 19.93
CA PHE A 310 1.27 -11.58 20.20
C PHE A 310 2.54 -11.96 20.96
N TYR A 311 3.70 -11.40 20.59
CA TYR A 311 4.94 -11.72 21.29
C TYR A 311 4.91 -11.26 22.76
N SER A 312 4.39 -10.09 23.03
CA SER A 312 4.17 -9.64 24.42
C SER A 312 3.26 -10.59 25.21
N LYS A 313 2.21 -11.14 24.58
CA LYS A 313 1.34 -12.14 25.21
C LYS A 313 2.08 -13.45 25.50
N PHE A 314 2.93 -13.94 24.58
CA PHE A 314 3.64 -15.21 24.72
C PHE A 314 4.84 -15.11 25.67
N SER A 315 5.52 -13.99 25.71
CA SER A 315 6.70 -13.76 26.55
C SER A 315 6.34 -13.24 27.95
N GLY A 316 5.15 -12.67 28.14
CA GLY A 316 4.78 -11.95 29.37
C GLY A 316 5.49 -10.60 29.53
N LEU A 317 6.25 -10.14 28.50
CA LEU A 317 7.03 -8.90 28.54
C LEU A 317 6.29 -7.75 27.88
N ALA A 318 6.39 -6.56 28.45
CA ALA A 318 5.93 -5.35 27.79
C ALA A 318 6.83 -5.00 26.58
N PRO A 319 6.28 -4.36 25.52
CA PRO A 319 7.06 -4.04 24.31
C PRO A 319 8.37 -3.31 24.59
N GLU A 320 8.40 -2.41 25.55
CA GLU A 320 9.55 -1.61 25.92
C GLU A 320 10.73 -2.45 26.45
N GLN A 321 10.45 -3.66 26.94
CA GLN A 321 11.45 -4.57 27.51
C GLN A 321 12.24 -5.35 26.44
N TRP A 322 11.70 -5.49 25.23
CA TRP A 322 12.34 -6.27 24.16
C TRP A 322 12.48 -5.50 22.84
N LYS A 323 11.59 -4.55 22.56
CA LYS A 323 11.57 -3.76 21.32
C LYS A 323 12.86 -2.93 21.20
N GLY A 324 13.44 -2.90 20.01
CA GLY A 324 14.68 -2.17 19.73
C GLY A 324 15.97 -2.90 20.15
N LYS A 325 15.88 -4.01 20.87
CA LYS A 325 17.05 -4.87 21.12
C LYS A 325 17.50 -5.52 19.82
N LYS A 326 18.83 -5.66 19.68
CA LYS A 326 19.46 -6.21 18.48
C LYS A 326 20.60 -7.15 18.89
N THR A 327 20.80 -8.19 18.12
CA THR A 327 22.04 -8.98 18.18
C THR A 327 22.85 -8.64 16.92
N GLU A 328 23.98 -7.99 17.09
CA GLU A 328 24.88 -7.69 15.98
C GLU A 328 25.98 -8.75 15.91
N ARG A 329 26.21 -9.27 14.70
CA ARG A 329 27.28 -10.21 14.42
C ARG A 329 28.13 -9.68 13.28
N THR A 330 29.45 -9.72 13.46
CA THR A 330 30.41 -9.29 12.44
C THR A 330 30.72 -10.39 11.43
N ALA A 331 30.48 -11.64 11.81
CA ALA A 331 30.71 -12.80 10.96
C ALA A 331 29.76 -13.95 11.28
N MET A 332 29.46 -14.77 10.27
CA MET A 332 28.66 -15.98 10.39
C MET A 332 29.39 -17.15 9.72
N SER A 333 29.71 -18.19 10.48
CA SER A 333 30.21 -19.46 9.95
C SER A 333 29.05 -20.40 9.66
N PHE A 334 28.94 -20.90 8.42
CA PHE A 334 27.91 -21.86 8.06
C PHE A 334 27.98 -23.16 8.88
N LYS A 335 29.16 -23.57 9.33
CA LYS A 335 29.32 -24.72 10.23
C LYS A 335 28.48 -24.62 11.50
N LYS A 336 28.21 -23.38 11.99
CA LYS A 336 27.44 -23.15 13.21
C LYS A 336 25.92 -23.11 12.97
N VAL A 337 25.47 -22.96 11.73
CA VAL A 337 24.05 -22.80 11.39
C VAL A 337 23.48 -23.99 10.60
N ILE A 338 24.34 -24.77 9.93
CA ILE A 338 23.91 -25.96 9.22
C ILE A 338 23.66 -27.08 10.24
N PHE A 339 22.49 -27.69 10.18
CA PHE A 339 22.16 -28.81 11.07
C PHE A 339 23.02 -30.04 10.76
N PRO A 340 23.60 -30.73 11.79
CA PRO A 340 24.52 -31.84 11.58
C PRO A 340 23.93 -33.05 10.85
N PHE A 341 22.61 -33.20 10.83
CA PHE A 341 21.92 -34.28 10.15
C PHE A 341 21.78 -34.11 8.65
N ILE A 342 22.09 -32.90 8.11
CA ILE A 342 21.98 -32.62 6.68
C ILE A 342 23.07 -33.41 5.94
N LYS A 343 22.64 -34.26 5.01
CA LYS A 343 23.48 -35.06 4.11
C LYS A 343 22.78 -35.16 2.75
N PHE A 344 23.55 -35.12 1.70
CA PHE A 344 23.04 -35.28 0.35
C PHE A 344 23.53 -36.59 -0.27
N LYS A 345 22.69 -37.23 -1.09
CA LYS A 345 23.03 -38.40 -1.88
C LYS A 345 23.79 -38.05 -3.17
N THR A 346 23.49 -36.87 -3.70
CA THR A 346 24.13 -36.33 -4.90
C THR A 346 25.51 -35.78 -4.54
N LYS A 347 26.52 -36.19 -5.28
CA LYS A 347 27.91 -35.77 -5.04
C LYS A 347 28.05 -34.23 -5.10
N GLU A 348 27.47 -33.60 -6.11
CA GLU A 348 27.54 -32.17 -6.33
C GLU A 348 26.96 -31.38 -5.15
N LEU A 349 25.85 -31.84 -4.58
CA LEU A 349 25.24 -31.19 -3.39
C LEU A 349 26.04 -31.49 -2.12
N GLN A 350 26.64 -32.66 -2.01
CA GLN A 350 27.49 -32.98 -0.87
C GLN A 350 28.79 -32.16 -0.90
N ASP A 351 29.41 -32.01 -2.06
CA ASP A 351 30.60 -31.17 -2.25
C ASP A 351 30.30 -29.71 -1.92
N LEU A 352 29.10 -29.22 -2.31
CA LEU A 352 28.62 -27.89 -1.94
C LEU A 352 28.46 -27.79 -0.43
N LEU A 353 27.86 -28.76 0.24
CA LEU A 353 27.70 -28.77 1.70
C LEU A 353 29.06 -28.73 2.40
N ASP A 354 30.04 -29.53 1.95
CA ASP A 354 31.39 -29.57 2.49
C ASP A 354 32.14 -28.24 2.31
N LYS A 355 31.88 -27.55 1.21
CA LYS A 355 32.35 -26.17 0.98
C LYS A 355 31.72 -25.20 1.96
N LEU A 356 30.41 -25.29 2.18
CA LEU A 356 29.69 -24.45 3.13
C LEU A 356 30.20 -24.61 4.55
N TYR A 357 30.51 -25.84 5.01
CA TYR A 357 31.09 -26.08 6.34
C TYR A 357 32.41 -25.34 6.58
N LYS A 358 33.13 -24.98 5.50
CA LYS A 358 34.40 -24.25 5.55
C LYS A 358 34.21 -22.74 5.34
N THR A 359 33.00 -22.31 4.98
CA THR A 359 32.71 -20.91 4.60
C THR A 359 32.28 -20.08 5.81
N THR A 360 32.85 -18.89 5.92
CA THR A 360 32.45 -17.84 6.85
C THR A 360 32.16 -16.56 6.08
N ILE A 361 31.00 -15.95 6.29
CA ILE A 361 30.65 -14.64 5.71
C ILE A 361 30.83 -13.54 6.75
N TYR A 362 31.44 -12.42 6.34
CA TYR A 362 31.82 -11.32 7.22
C TYR A 362 30.89 -10.10 7.14
N ARG A 363 30.03 -10.08 6.14
CA ARG A 363 28.96 -9.07 6.02
C ARG A 363 27.70 -9.77 5.59
N VAL A 364 26.70 -9.70 6.42
CA VAL A 364 25.42 -10.32 6.11
C VAL A 364 24.51 -9.29 5.45
N ASN A 365 24.66 -9.14 4.15
CA ASN A 365 23.74 -8.46 3.29
C ASN A 365 23.15 -9.47 2.28
N LYS A 366 22.22 -9.01 1.46
CA LYS A 366 21.49 -9.85 0.51
C LYS A 366 22.41 -10.52 -0.51
N ASP A 367 23.58 -9.91 -0.77
CA ASP A 367 24.56 -10.33 -1.78
C ASP A 367 25.84 -10.90 -1.17
N ALA A 368 25.83 -11.17 0.15
CA ALA A 368 27.02 -11.60 0.89
C ALA A 368 27.51 -13.00 0.52
N PHE A 369 26.65 -13.80 -0.11
CA PHE A 369 26.96 -15.17 -0.49
C PHE A 369 26.16 -15.59 -1.71
N SER A 370 26.84 -16.15 -2.69
CA SER A 370 26.25 -16.80 -3.86
C SER A 370 27.19 -17.86 -4.39
N GLU A 371 26.68 -19.09 -4.56
CA GLU A 371 27.44 -20.23 -5.09
C GLU A 371 26.60 -20.96 -6.13
N ASN A 372 27.24 -21.29 -7.24
CA ASN A 372 26.61 -22.08 -8.30
C ASN A 372 27.01 -23.55 -8.21
N VAL A 373 26.06 -24.44 -8.38
CA VAL A 373 26.27 -25.88 -8.48
C VAL A 373 25.52 -26.42 -9.69
N LYS A 374 26.18 -27.21 -10.52
CA LYS A 374 25.55 -27.85 -11.67
C LYS A 374 25.15 -29.27 -11.27
N ILE A 375 23.89 -29.62 -11.46
CA ILE A 375 23.33 -30.95 -11.20
C ILE A 375 22.67 -31.42 -12.49
N GLY A 376 23.24 -32.42 -13.13
CA GLY A 376 22.87 -32.82 -14.49
C GLY A 376 23.11 -31.64 -15.46
N ASP A 377 22.12 -31.26 -16.23
CA ASP A 377 22.19 -30.15 -17.18
C ASP A 377 21.75 -28.80 -16.61
N ILE A 378 21.25 -28.79 -15.36
CA ILE A 378 20.69 -27.60 -14.73
C ILE A 378 21.71 -26.96 -13.77
N THR A 379 21.88 -25.65 -13.87
CA THR A 379 22.65 -24.87 -12.91
C THR A 379 21.73 -24.35 -11.82
N TYR A 380 22.12 -24.56 -10.56
CA TYR A 380 21.45 -24.03 -9.39
C TYR A 380 22.32 -22.97 -8.73
N THR A 381 21.71 -21.89 -8.28
CA THR A 381 22.38 -20.89 -7.46
C THR A 381 21.90 -21.00 -6.02
N LEU A 382 22.83 -21.20 -5.10
CA LEU A 382 22.60 -21.10 -3.67
C LEU A 382 22.99 -19.70 -3.21
N ALA A 383 22.03 -18.93 -2.73
CA ALA A 383 22.24 -17.59 -2.18
C ALA A 383 21.53 -17.45 -0.83
N THR A 384 21.56 -16.26 -0.23
CA THR A 384 20.89 -15.98 1.07
C THR A 384 19.38 -16.23 1.05
N GLY A 385 18.75 -16.24 -0.13
CA GLY A 385 17.32 -16.53 -0.31
C GLY A 385 16.98 -18.01 -0.45
N GLY A 386 17.96 -18.88 -0.68
CA GLY A 386 17.77 -20.32 -0.92
C GLY A 386 18.50 -20.84 -2.15
N LEU A 387 18.25 -22.11 -2.47
CA LEU A 387 18.74 -22.77 -3.68
C LEU A 387 17.69 -22.63 -4.80
N HIS A 388 18.06 -22.04 -5.90
CA HIS A 388 17.19 -21.80 -7.07
C HIS A 388 17.82 -22.36 -8.33
N SER A 389 17.04 -23.04 -9.16
CA SER A 389 17.47 -23.41 -10.51
C SER A 389 17.56 -22.15 -11.39
N GLN A 390 18.55 -22.16 -12.29
CA GLN A 390 18.71 -21.16 -13.34
C GLN A 390 18.34 -21.79 -14.67
N ASP A 391 17.06 -22.07 -14.84
CA ASP A 391 16.58 -22.68 -16.07
C ASP A 391 16.43 -21.64 -17.17
N THR A 392 16.76 -22.05 -18.40
CA THR A 392 16.26 -21.36 -19.58
C THR A 392 14.76 -21.57 -19.68
N PRO A 393 13.98 -20.53 -20.09
CA PRO A 393 12.56 -20.71 -20.31
C PRO A 393 12.32 -21.90 -21.25
N MET A 394 11.49 -22.85 -20.81
CA MET A 394 11.08 -24.00 -21.60
C MET A 394 9.58 -23.91 -21.84
N GLU A 395 9.18 -23.99 -23.10
CA GLU A 395 7.77 -24.03 -23.45
C GLU A 395 7.28 -25.50 -23.40
N LEU A 396 6.25 -25.73 -22.62
CA LEU A 396 5.56 -27.00 -22.52
C LEU A 396 4.23 -26.89 -23.28
N TYR A 397 4.01 -27.78 -24.24
CA TYR A 397 2.77 -27.82 -25.00
C TYR A 397 1.93 -29.01 -24.57
N SER A 398 0.69 -28.77 -24.23
CA SER A 398 -0.32 -29.78 -24.06
C SER A 398 -0.99 -30.03 -25.40
N THR A 399 -0.90 -31.25 -25.91
CA THR A 399 -1.59 -31.67 -27.12
C THR A 399 -2.97 -32.26 -26.84
N THR A 400 -3.34 -32.42 -25.57
CA THR A 400 -4.65 -32.90 -25.14
C THR A 400 -5.16 -32.02 -23.99
N PRO A 401 -6.47 -32.00 -23.65
CA PRO A 401 -7.00 -31.27 -22.50
C PRO A 401 -6.40 -31.68 -21.16
N TYR A 402 -5.75 -32.81 -21.12
CA TYR A 402 -5.04 -33.36 -19.95
C TYR A 402 -3.54 -33.49 -20.19
N GLY A 403 -3.02 -32.80 -21.20
CA GLY A 403 -1.74 -33.12 -21.78
C GLY A 403 -0.54 -32.69 -20.96
N ASP A 404 0.30 -33.63 -20.72
CA ASP A 404 1.59 -33.56 -20.05
C ASP A 404 2.71 -33.80 -21.08
N TYR A 405 2.70 -33.04 -22.18
CA TYR A 405 3.69 -33.23 -23.24
C TYR A 405 4.59 -32.03 -23.40
N LEU A 406 5.90 -32.26 -23.28
CA LEU A 406 6.89 -31.36 -23.79
C LEU A 406 6.78 -31.27 -25.34
N ASN A 407 7.26 -30.17 -25.88
CA ASN A 407 7.51 -30.10 -27.32
C ASN A 407 8.28 -31.36 -27.74
N PRO A 408 7.82 -32.10 -28.77
CA PRO A 408 8.46 -33.31 -29.23
C PRO A 408 9.97 -33.18 -29.48
N SER A 409 10.45 -32.01 -29.87
CA SER A 409 11.88 -31.73 -30.06
C SER A 409 12.68 -31.71 -28.74
N SER A 410 12.07 -31.43 -27.61
CA SER A 410 12.76 -31.35 -26.30
C SER A 410 12.68 -32.63 -25.50
N THR A 411 11.70 -33.50 -25.78
CA THR A 411 11.52 -34.81 -25.08
C THR A 411 11.76 -36.02 -25.99
N GLY A 412 12.05 -35.80 -27.27
CA GLY A 412 12.07 -36.88 -28.27
C GLY A 412 10.67 -37.50 -28.46
N GLY A 413 9.60 -36.75 -28.22
CA GLY A 413 8.20 -37.17 -28.40
C GLY A 413 7.65 -38.05 -27.26
N LYS A 414 8.37 -38.23 -26.16
CA LYS A 414 7.90 -39.02 -25.02
C LYS A 414 7.05 -38.20 -24.05
N PRO A 415 5.92 -38.73 -23.57
CA PRO A 415 5.16 -38.10 -22.49
C PRO A 415 5.99 -38.05 -21.20
N PHE A 416 5.78 -36.99 -20.42
CA PHE A 416 6.42 -36.86 -19.10
C PHE A 416 5.41 -36.37 -18.08
N THR A 417 5.66 -36.66 -16.82
CA THR A 417 4.83 -36.21 -15.68
C THR A 417 5.64 -35.23 -14.85
N ILE A 418 5.05 -34.04 -14.60
CA ILE A 418 5.63 -33.06 -13.69
C ILE A 418 5.11 -33.31 -12.29
N TYR A 419 6.00 -33.54 -11.34
CA TYR A 419 5.68 -33.61 -9.93
C TYR A 419 6.06 -32.30 -9.25
N HIS A 420 5.08 -31.63 -8.65
CA HIS A 420 5.29 -30.45 -7.84
C HIS A 420 5.19 -30.82 -6.35
N PHE A 421 6.28 -30.61 -5.62
CA PHE A 421 6.34 -30.85 -4.17
C PHE A 421 6.52 -29.52 -3.45
N ASP A 422 5.67 -29.24 -2.48
CA ASP A 422 5.76 -28.06 -1.60
C ASP A 422 5.73 -28.49 -0.13
N VAL A 423 6.60 -27.87 0.68
CA VAL A 423 6.65 -28.13 2.12
C VAL A 423 5.75 -27.13 2.83
N ALA A 424 4.65 -27.61 3.37
CA ALA A 424 3.71 -26.77 4.08
C ALA A 424 4.36 -26.00 5.24
N SER A 425 4.32 -24.66 5.16
CA SER A 425 4.87 -23.77 6.19
C SER A 425 6.33 -24.07 6.56
N PHE A 426 7.20 -24.25 5.57
CA PHE A 426 8.59 -24.72 5.73
C PHE A 426 9.38 -23.93 6.79
N TYR A 427 9.56 -22.62 6.60
CA TYR A 427 10.31 -21.77 7.54
C TYR A 427 9.71 -21.74 8.96
N PRO A 428 8.40 -21.56 9.15
CA PRO A 428 7.78 -21.66 10.47
C PRO A 428 8.01 -22.99 11.16
N SER A 429 8.04 -24.10 10.38
CA SER A 429 8.31 -25.44 10.92
C SER A 429 9.74 -25.58 11.39
N ILE A 430 10.72 -25.08 10.62
CA ILE A 430 12.13 -25.07 11.04
C ILE A 430 12.29 -24.28 12.35
N ILE A 431 11.72 -23.07 12.42
CA ILE A 431 11.77 -22.23 13.62
C ILE A 431 11.20 -22.97 14.84
N GLY A 432 10.01 -23.54 14.71
CA GLY A 432 9.33 -24.20 15.82
C GLY A 432 10.02 -25.49 16.28
N VAL A 433 10.42 -26.35 15.34
CA VAL A 433 11.01 -27.67 15.63
C VAL A 433 12.44 -27.54 16.14
N HIS A 434 13.26 -26.73 15.47
CA HIS A 434 14.68 -26.61 15.80
C HIS A 434 14.99 -25.44 16.77
N LYS A 435 13.96 -24.79 17.30
CA LYS A 435 14.10 -23.71 18.29
C LYS A 435 15.03 -22.59 17.82
N VAL A 436 14.88 -22.17 16.56
CA VAL A 436 15.67 -21.08 15.96
C VAL A 436 15.03 -19.76 16.31
N ALA A 437 15.73 -18.91 17.05
CA ALA A 437 15.23 -17.58 17.50
C ALA A 437 16.34 -16.56 17.56
N PRO A 438 16.01 -15.25 17.53
CA PRO A 438 16.98 -14.17 17.82
C PRO A 438 17.57 -14.35 19.22
N ALA A 439 18.89 -14.15 19.36
CA ALA A 439 19.56 -14.30 20.64
C ALA A 439 19.16 -13.26 21.69
N HIS A 440 18.53 -12.14 21.29
CA HIS A 440 18.13 -11.04 22.17
C HIS A 440 16.69 -11.10 22.65
N ILE A 441 15.93 -12.16 22.26
CA ILE A 441 14.56 -12.37 22.71
C ILE A 441 14.40 -13.80 23.29
N ASP A 442 13.32 -14.04 24.03
CA ASP A 442 13.06 -15.37 24.58
C ASP A 442 12.77 -16.38 23.48
N THR A 443 13.62 -17.40 23.39
CA THR A 443 13.56 -18.45 22.37
C THR A 443 12.25 -19.24 22.44
N ASN A 444 11.81 -19.61 23.65
CA ASN A 444 10.61 -20.42 23.80
C ASN A 444 9.36 -19.63 23.45
N ALA A 445 9.24 -18.39 23.93
CA ALA A 445 8.13 -17.51 23.60
C ALA A 445 8.02 -17.27 22.09
N PHE A 446 9.17 -17.00 21.43
CA PHE A 446 9.21 -16.76 19.99
C PHE A 446 8.82 -18.02 19.20
N CYS A 447 9.43 -19.16 19.49
CA CYS A 447 9.15 -20.40 18.74
C CYS A 447 7.73 -20.92 18.99
N ASN A 448 7.19 -20.76 20.21
CA ASN A 448 5.81 -21.11 20.51
C ASN A 448 4.82 -20.18 19.79
N LEU A 449 5.10 -18.88 19.70
CA LEU A 449 4.31 -17.94 18.94
C LEU A 449 4.26 -18.32 17.45
N ILE A 450 5.41 -18.60 16.83
CA ILE A 450 5.47 -18.99 15.41
C ILE A 450 4.70 -20.30 15.18
N SER A 451 4.87 -21.27 16.06
CA SER A 451 4.15 -22.56 15.99
C SER A 451 2.63 -22.36 16.13
N TRP A 452 2.20 -21.53 17.07
CA TRP A 452 0.80 -21.19 17.26
C TRP A 452 0.22 -20.49 16.03
N MET A 453 0.89 -19.47 15.47
CA MET A 453 0.42 -18.78 14.26
C MET A 453 0.31 -19.73 13.07
N LYS A 454 1.30 -20.63 12.92
CA LYS A 454 1.26 -21.68 11.88
C LYS A 454 0.02 -22.55 12.03
N GLN A 455 -0.19 -23.07 13.24
CA GLN A 455 -1.33 -23.95 13.50
C GLN A 455 -2.66 -23.22 13.31
N LYS A 456 -2.82 -22.02 13.90
CA LYS A 456 -4.02 -21.19 13.70
C LYS A 456 -4.31 -20.94 12.22
N ARG A 457 -3.28 -20.68 11.40
CA ARG A 457 -3.46 -20.51 9.95
C ARG A 457 -3.95 -21.78 9.26
N VAL A 458 -3.46 -22.94 9.67
CA VAL A 458 -3.91 -24.24 9.15
C VAL A 458 -5.37 -24.46 9.53
N ASP A 459 -5.73 -24.25 10.80
CA ASP A 459 -7.09 -24.42 11.31
C ASP A 459 -8.06 -23.49 10.58
N VAL A 460 -7.70 -22.22 10.41
CA VAL A 460 -8.47 -21.24 9.64
C VAL A 460 -8.72 -21.70 8.20
N LYS A 461 -7.69 -22.23 7.52
CA LYS A 461 -7.84 -22.69 6.13
C LYS A 461 -8.78 -23.89 5.98
N HIS A 462 -8.78 -24.77 6.98
CA HIS A 462 -9.59 -25.98 6.98
C HIS A 462 -10.96 -25.80 7.67
N SER A 463 -11.22 -24.63 8.26
CA SER A 463 -12.53 -24.32 8.82
C SER A 463 -13.59 -24.27 7.73
N GLU A 464 -14.80 -24.72 8.03
CA GLU A 464 -15.97 -24.58 7.18
C GLU A 464 -16.66 -23.22 7.36
N GLU A 465 -16.30 -22.47 8.42
CA GLU A 465 -16.84 -21.16 8.70
C GLU A 465 -16.31 -20.12 7.71
N GLU A 466 -17.19 -19.29 7.17
CA GLU A 466 -16.83 -18.18 6.29
C GLU A 466 -16.14 -17.03 7.06
N TYR A 467 -16.52 -16.85 8.32
CA TYR A 467 -15.97 -15.82 9.22
C TYR A 467 -15.51 -16.45 10.55
N ILE A 468 -14.33 -16.08 11.00
CA ILE A 468 -13.74 -16.49 12.28
C ILE A 468 -13.41 -15.23 13.08
N ASP A 469 -13.94 -15.11 14.29
CA ASP A 469 -13.81 -13.91 15.13
C ASP A 469 -14.32 -12.63 14.41
N GLY A 470 -15.28 -12.75 13.48
CA GLY A 470 -15.80 -11.66 12.65
C GLY A 470 -14.88 -11.24 11.50
N ILE A 471 -13.79 -11.99 11.25
CA ILE A 471 -12.84 -11.76 10.17
C ILE A 471 -13.10 -12.79 9.07
N ALA A 472 -13.19 -12.36 7.82
CA ALA A 472 -13.33 -13.26 6.68
C ALA A 472 -12.17 -14.28 6.68
N LYS A 473 -12.48 -15.56 6.53
CA LYS A 473 -11.54 -16.68 6.62
C LYS A 473 -10.29 -16.47 5.76
N ASP A 474 -10.48 -16.10 4.50
CA ASP A 474 -9.38 -15.90 3.56
C ASP A 474 -8.48 -14.73 3.97
N ILE A 475 -9.06 -13.66 4.51
CA ILE A 475 -8.30 -12.51 5.00
C ILE A 475 -7.53 -12.86 6.27
N LEU A 476 -8.15 -13.59 7.21
CA LEU A 476 -7.44 -14.03 8.40
C LEU A 476 -6.27 -14.96 8.07
N ALA A 477 -6.47 -15.94 7.16
CA ALA A 477 -5.41 -16.81 6.68
C ALA A 477 -4.29 -16.04 5.96
N LEU A 478 -4.65 -15.01 5.18
CA LEU A 478 -3.71 -14.12 4.52
C LEU A 478 -2.92 -13.29 5.53
N VAL A 479 -3.57 -12.69 6.50
CA VAL A 479 -2.93 -11.87 7.56
C VAL A 479 -1.93 -12.71 8.35
N LEU A 480 -2.32 -13.91 8.80
CA LEU A 480 -1.40 -14.82 9.51
C LEU A 480 -0.19 -15.18 8.64
N LYS A 481 -0.40 -15.46 7.34
CA LYS A 481 0.71 -15.68 6.38
C LYS A 481 1.63 -14.47 6.27
N ILE A 482 1.05 -13.27 6.20
CA ILE A 482 1.83 -12.03 6.10
C ILE A 482 2.67 -11.81 7.36
N VAL A 483 2.08 -12.00 8.55
CA VAL A 483 2.80 -11.86 9.82
C VAL A 483 3.98 -12.82 9.88
N ILE A 484 3.75 -14.11 9.64
CA ILE A 484 4.80 -15.13 9.65
C ILE A 484 5.92 -14.83 8.65
N ASN A 485 5.57 -14.50 7.41
CA ASN A 485 6.55 -14.20 6.36
C ASN A 485 7.30 -12.89 6.62
N SER A 486 6.63 -11.87 7.18
CA SER A 486 7.26 -10.59 7.52
C SER A 486 8.26 -10.76 8.68
N ILE A 487 7.92 -11.57 9.67
CA ILE A 487 8.85 -11.93 10.75
C ILE A 487 10.10 -12.56 10.13
N TYR A 488 9.93 -13.62 9.34
CA TYR A 488 11.05 -14.29 8.68
C TYR A 488 11.87 -13.31 7.82
N GLY A 489 11.23 -12.55 6.93
CA GLY A 489 11.92 -11.59 6.07
C GLY A 489 12.70 -10.50 6.83
N LYS A 490 12.23 -10.11 8.01
CA LYS A 490 12.89 -9.10 8.86
C LYS A 490 14.06 -9.65 9.65
N LEU A 491 14.20 -10.96 9.79
CA LEU A 491 15.29 -11.57 10.50
C LEU A 491 16.67 -11.24 9.86
N GLY A 492 16.72 -10.95 8.57
CA GLY A 492 17.92 -10.61 7.81
C GLY A 492 18.11 -9.13 7.47
N ILE A 493 17.18 -8.22 7.84
CA ILE A 493 17.26 -6.81 7.46
C ILE A 493 18.01 -5.96 8.52
N PHE A 494 19.00 -5.18 8.08
CA PHE A 494 19.88 -4.38 8.96
C PHE A 494 19.11 -3.44 9.91
N ASN A 495 17.98 -2.87 9.49
CA ASN A 495 17.17 -1.93 10.28
C ASN A 495 15.91 -2.54 10.89
N ALA A 496 15.72 -3.86 10.85
CA ALA A 496 14.55 -4.48 11.42
C ALA A 496 14.58 -4.45 12.95
N GLN A 497 13.40 -4.31 13.57
CA GLN A 497 13.25 -4.37 15.03
C GLN A 497 13.63 -5.75 15.60
N ILE A 498 13.60 -6.77 14.72
CA ILE A 498 14.05 -8.13 15.02
C ILE A 498 15.17 -8.41 14.03
N LYS A 499 16.42 -8.31 14.46
CA LYS A 499 17.57 -8.70 13.66
C LYS A 499 18.05 -10.09 14.07
N PHE A 500 18.20 -10.91 13.06
CA PHE A 500 18.99 -12.12 13.18
C PHE A 500 20.34 -11.93 12.54
N LEU A 501 21.29 -12.28 13.26
CA LEU A 501 22.26 -13.33 12.99
C LEU A 501 23.01 -13.62 14.26
#